data_7ce5d6a2da8234d8f1ccf2bbf5e99c1f
#
_entry.id   7ce5d6a2da8234d8f1ccf2bbf5e99c1f
#
_cell.length_a   1.000
_cell.length_b   1.000
_cell.length_c   1.000
_cell.angle_alpha   90.00
_cell.angle_beta   90.00
_cell.angle_gamma   90.00
#
_symmetry.space_group_name_H-M   'P 1'
#
loop_
_entity.id
_entity.type
_entity.pdbx_description
1 polymer ?
#
loop_
_entity_poly.entity_id
_entity_poly.type
_entity_poly.pdbx_seq_one_letter_code
_entity_poly.pdbx_strand_id
1 'polypeptide(L)'
;YCQGLAIAPIAVVTTLNFTIPLFTLVMARAFLKETVDATRWIGTLAGFAGVMVVMRPGGAAFNPSWLVVLLGACAFAALDVLNKVFVGKESFWAMIFYTALFTTVISAVPALGAWVVPTTAQLGLLAILGAGANVLLYCLLKSFSLVDASALAPFRYTELMWSAAVGFLVFGEIPAVSTLIGAAVIIPSTLYVVWAENQKSEE
;
A
#
# COMPACT_ATOMS: atom_id res chain seq x y z
N TYR A 1 2.68 4.04 11.27
CA TYR A 1 3.74 3.31 10.60
C TYR A 1 5.10 3.55 11.27
N CYS A 2 5.54 4.82 11.39
CA CYS A 2 6.84 5.16 12.00
C CYS A 2 6.99 4.62 13.45
N GLN A 3 5.94 4.67 14.26
CA GLN A 3 5.96 4.06 15.60
C GLN A 3 6.06 2.53 15.54
N GLY A 4 5.43 1.89 14.56
CA GLY A 4 5.55 0.44 14.35
C GLY A 4 6.98 0.01 14.07
N LEU A 5 7.73 0.77 13.26
CA LEU A 5 9.15 0.52 12.97
C LEU A 5 10.07 0.64 14.19
N ALA A 6 9.65 1.40 15.22
CA ALA A 6 10.41 1.54 16.47
C ALA A 6 10.22 0.36 17.44
N ILE A 7 9.13 -0.41 17.30
CA ILE A 7 8.73 -1.44 18.27
C ILE A 7 8.74 -2.87 17.71
N ALA A 8 8.91 -3.05 16.40
CA ALA A 8 8.89 -4.37 15.77
C ALA A 8 9.94 -4.49 14.65
N PRO A 9 10.44 -5.71 14.36
CA PRO A 9 11.30 -5.96 13.21
C PRO A 9 10.64 -5.46 11.91
N ILE A 10 11.43 -4.83 11.03
CA ILE A 10 10.95 -4.26 9.76
C ILE A 10 10.14 -5.27 8.95
N ALA A 11 10.60 -6.54 8.88
CA ALA A 11 9.90 -7.59 8.16
C ALA A 11 8.48 -7.85 8.69
N VAL A 12 8.28 -7.78 10.01
CA VAL A 12 6.97 -7.97 10.64
C VAL A 12 6.06 -6.79 10.32
N VAL A 13 6.56 -5.55 10.49
CA VAL A 13 5.79 -4.32 10.20
C VAL A 13 5.36 -4.29 8.74
N THR A 14 6.27 -4.62 7.82
CA THR A 14 5.99 -4.68 6.38
C THR A 14 4.95 -5.76 6.06
N THR A 15 5.08 -6.96 6.65
CA THR A 15 4.09 -8.04 6.46
C THR A 15 2.70 -7.61 6.93
N LEU A 16 2.61 -6.98 8.11
CA LEU A 16 1.35 -6.48 8.65
C LEU A 16 0.77 -5.36 7.77
N ASN A 17 1.60 -4.53 7.16
CA ASN A 17 1.15 -3.49 6.23
C ASN A 17 0.53 -4.10 4.95
N PHE A 18 1.05 -5.23 4.49
CA PHE A 18 0.46 -5.96 3.36
C PHE A 18 -0.89 -6.63 3.68
N THR A 19 -1.44 -6.47 4.89
CA THR A 19 -2.85 -6.78 5.19
C THR A 19 -3.82 -5.70 4.71
N ILE A 20 -3.33 -4.49 4.34
CA ILE A 20 -4.17 -3.39 3.82
C ILE A 20 -5.10 -3.87 2.68
N PRO A 21 -4.64 -4.59 1.64
CA PRO A 21 -5.51 -5.08 0.58
C PRO A 21 -6.66 -5.95 1.07
N LEU A 22 -6.43 -6.78 2.09
CA LEU A 22 -7.48 -7.62 2.69
C LEU A 22 -8.53 -6.76 3.39
N PHE A 23 -8.10 -5.76 4.17
CA PHE A 23 -9.04 -4.81 4.79
C PHE A 23 -9.78 -3.97 3.75
N THR A 24 -9.10 -3.54 2.66
CA THR A 24 -9.74 -2.80 1.56
C THR A 24 -10.85 -3.64 0.90
N LEU A 25 -10.63 -4.93 0.66
CA LEU A 25 -11.67 -5.83 0.13
C LEU A 25 -12.90 -5.90 1.02
N VAL A 26 -12.67 -6.13 2.33
CA VAL A 26 -13.76 -6.22 3.32
C VAL A 26 -14.52 -4.90 3.38
N MET A 27 -13.80 -3.78 3.45
CA MET A 27 -14.40 -2.45 3.57
C MET A 27 -15.10 -2.01 2.28
N ALA A 28 -14.54 -2.29 1.10
CA ALA A 28 -15.18 -2.01 -0.18
C ALA A 28 -16.53 -2.73 -0.30
N ARG A 29 -16.58 -4.00 0.10
CA ARG A 29 -17.84 -4.75 0.15
C ARG A 29 -18.83 -4.16 1.15
N ALA A 30 -18.36 -3.77 2.36
CA ALA A 30 -19.24 -3.33 3.45
C ALA A 30 -19.76 -1.90 3.23
N PHE A 31 -18.91 -0.97 2.79
CA PHE A 31 -19.21 0.46 2.74
C PHE A 31 -19.54 0.97 1.34
N LEU A 32 -18.83 0.48 0.31
CA LEU A 32 -19.08 0.86 -1.09
C LEU A 32 -20.14 -0.01 -1.74
N LYS A 33 -20.52 -1.13 -1.11
CA LYS A 33 -21.43 -2.14 -1.68
C LYS A 33 -20.92 -2.71 -3.01
N GLU A 34 -19.60 -2.70 -3.20
CA GLU A 34 -18.98 -3.32 -4.38
C GLU A 34 -19.23 -4.83 -4.39
N THR A 35 -19.47 -5.38 -5.57
CA THR A 35 -19.55 -6.83 -5.78
C THR A 35 -18.14 -7.40 -5.77
N VAL A 36 -17.72 -7.97 -4.63
CA VAL A 36 -16.40 -8.58 -4.49
C VAL A 36 -16.51 -10.06 -4.85
N ASP A 37 -16.14 -10.40 -6.07
CA ASP A 37 -16.20 -11.76 -6.58
C ASP A 37 -15.10 -12.66 -6.01
N ALA A 38 -15.29 -13.97 -6.15
CA ALA A 38 -14.30 -14.97 -5.74
C ALA A 38 -12.91 -14.72 -6.36
N THR A 39 -12.85 -14.22 -7.59
CA THR A 39 -11.60 -13.88 -8.28
C THR A 39 -10.77 -12.84 -7.51
N ARG A 40 -11.42 -11.75 -7.04
CA ARG A 40 -10.75 -10.70 -6.23
C ARG A 40 -10.26 -11.26 -4.90
N TRP A 41 -11.06 -12.10 -4.24
CA TRP A 41 -10.65 -12.79 -3.01
C TRP A 41 -9.45 -13.72 -3.24
N ILE A 42 -9.54 -14.59 -4.24
CA ILE A 42 -8.47 -15.54 -4.57
C ILE A 42 -7.18 -14.81 -4.91
N GLY A 43 -7.25 -13.79 -5.78
CA GLY A 43 -6.09 -12.99 -6.16
C GLY A 43 -5.44 -12.28 -4.97
N THR A 44 -6.25 -11.67 -4.10
CA THR A 44 -5.73 -10.97 -2.91
C THR A 44 -5.13 -11.94 -1.88
N LEU A 45 -5.79 -13.05 -1.60
CA LEU A 45 -5.28 -14.06 -0.67
C LEU A 45 -4.01 -14.74 -1.21
N ALA A 46 -3.97 -15.06 -2.50
CA ALA A 46 -2.78 -15.65 -3.13
C ALA A 46 -1.62 -14.63 -3.13
N GLY A 47 -1.86 -13.37 -3.45
CA GLY A 47 -0.86 -12.31 -3.37
C GLY A 47 -0.33 -12.15 -1.93
N PHE A 48 -1.20 -12.16 -0.93
CA PHE A 48 -0.80 -12.12 0.48
C PHE A 48 0.04 -13.35 0.88
N ALA A 49 -0.33 -14.55 0.42
CA ALA A 49 0.48 -15.75 0.63
C ALA A 49 1.89 -15.60 0.02
N GLY A 50 2.01 -15.00 -1.17
CA GLY A 50 3.30 -14.66 -1.77
C GLY A 50 4.13 -13.72 -0.90
N VAL A 51 3.51 -12.68 -0.32
CA VAL A 51 4.17 -11.77 0.64
C VAL A 51 4.68 -12.53 1.86
N MET A 52 3.89 -13.45 2.42
CA MET A 52 4.30 -14.27 3.56
C MET A 52 5.53 -15.12 3.26
N VAL A 53 5.64 -15.63 2.02
CA VAL A 53 6.82 -16.39 1.56
C VAL A 53 8.07 -15.49 1.49
N VAL A 54 7.92 -14.26 1.00
CA VAL A 54 9.03 -13.28 0.90
C VAL A 54 9.50 -12.84 2.27
N MET A 55 8.56 -12.36 3.08
CA MET A 55 8.87 -11.71 4.36
C MET A 55 9.30 -12.69 5.45
N ARG A 56 8.88 -13.96 5.37
CA ARG A 56 9.20 -15.02 6.35
C ARG A 56 9.07 -14.54 7.80
N PRO A 57 7.91 -14.04 8.26
CA PRO A 57 7.76 -13.47 9.60
C PRO A 57 7.89 -14.50 10.71
N GLY A 58 8.34 -15.72 10.40
CA GLY A 58 8.41 -16.85 11.32
C GLY A 58 9.43 -16.67 12.44
N GLY A 59 9.03 -17.06 13.65
CA GLY A 59 9.90 -17.13 14.83
C GLY A 59 9.77 -15.99 15.82
N ALA A 60 9.14 -14.87 15.49
CA ALA A 60 8.85 -13.82 16.46
C ALA A 60 7.57 -14.15 17.23
N ALA A 61 7.66 -14.25 18.57
CA ALA A 61 6.49 -14.38 19.43
C ALA A 61 5.56 -13.17 19.22
N PHE A 62 4.25 -13.43 19.20
CA PHE A 62 3.25 -12.36 19.05
C PHE A 62 3.43 -11.30 20.14
N ASN A 63 3.60 -10.05 19.71
CA ASN A 63 3.67 -8.89 20.59
C ASN A 63 2.39 -8.06 20.43
N PRO A 64 1.64 -7.77 21.51
CA PRO A 64 0.44 -6.95 21.45
C PRO A 64 0.64 -5.58 20.78
N SER A 65 1.86 -5.02 20.81
CA SER A 65 2.21 -3.78 20.12
C SER A 65 1.99 -3.84 18.60
N TRP A 66 1.99 -5.05 18.00
CA TRP A 66 1.71 -5.21 16.56
C TRP A 66 0.27 -4.88 16.19
N LEU A 67 -0.65 -4.89 17.16
CA LEU A 67 -2.03 -4.41 16.95
C LEU A 67 -2.06 -2.95 16.51
N VAL A 68 -1.12 -2.12 16.95
CA VAL A 68 -1.01 -0.72 16.51
C VAL A 68 -0.71 -0.65 15.01
N VAL A 69 0.12 -1.55 14.48
CA VAL A 69 0.43 -1.63 13.04
C VAL A 69 -0.80 -2.10 12.26
N LEU A 70 -1.53 -3.09 12.76
CA LEU A 70 -2.76 -3.58 12.14
C LEU A 70 -3.86 -2.50 12.14
N LEU A 71 -4.00 -1.73 13.22
CA LEU A 71 -4.90 -0.57 13.27
C LEU A 71 -4.50 0.48 12.23
N GLY A 72 -3.19 0.71 12.07
CA GLY A 72 -2.67 1.57 11.00
C GLY A 72 -3.04 1.05 9.60
N ALA A 73 -2.86 -0.26 9.36
CA ALA A 73 -3.24 -0.89 8.10
C ALA A 73 -4.75 -0.78 7.82
N CYS A 74 -5.57 -0.97 8.85
CA CYS A 74 -7.02 -0.78 8.78
C CYS A 74 -7.39 0.68 8.46
N ALA A 75 -6.71 1.66 9.07
CA ALA A 75 -6.91 3.08 8.78
C ALA A 75 -6.51 3.43 7.33
N PHE A 76 -5.42 2.86 6.79
CA PHE A 76 -5.06 3.03 5.38
C PHE A 76 -6.10 2.44 4.44
N ALA A 77 -6.63 1.25 4.74
CA ALA A 77 -7.73 0.67 3.96
C ALA A 77 -8.99 1.55 3.99
N ALA A 78 -9.31 2.15 5.15
CA ALA A 78 -10.40 3.11 5.26
C ALA A 78 -10.16 4.37 4.41
N LEU A 79 -8.91 4.86 4.34
CA LEU A 79 -8.55 5.97 3.44
C LEU A 79 -8.73 5.61 1.97
N ASP A 80 -8.39 4.38 1.54
CA ASP A 80 -8.62 3.92 0.18
C ASP A 80 -10.13 3.95 -0.17
N VAL A 81 -10.97 3.46 0.75
CA VAL A 81 -12.43 3.48 0.60
C VAL A 81 -12.96 4.92 0.55
N LEU A 82 -12.48 5.80 1.42
CA LEU A 82 -12.84 7.22 1.40
C LEU A 82 -12.41 7.88 0.10
N ASN A 83 -11.20 7.65 -0.36
CA ASN A 83 -10.72 8.16 -1.65
C ASN A 83 -11.63 7.71 -2.80
N LYS A 84 -12.05 6.43 -2.82
CA LYS A 84 -13.01 5.93 -3.82
C LYS A 84 -14.36 6.65 -3.76
N VAL A 85 -14.88 6.95 -2.56
CA VAL A 85 -16.15 7.69 -2.38
C VAL A 85 -16.04 9.11 -2.91
N PHE A 86 -14.91 9.78 -2.68
CA PHE A 86 -14.75 11.20 -3.02
C PHE A 86 -14.28 11.43 -4.45
N VAL A 87 -13.60 10.47 -5.07
CA VAL A 87 -13.06 10.58 -6.43
C VAL A 87 -14.12 10.91 -7.49
N GLY A 88 -15.37 10.51 -7.27
CA GLY A 88 -16.50 10.86 -8.16
C GLY A 88 -17.19 12.18 -7.83
N LYS A 89 -16.82 12.85 -6.73
CA LYS A 89 -17.50 14.05 -6.21
C LYS A 89 -16.59 15.28 -6.20
N GLU A 90 -15.29 15.06 -6.02
CA GLU A 90 -14.30 16.11 -5.84
C GLU A 90 -13.24 16.07 -6.96
N SER A 91 -12.59 17.20 -7.21
CA SER A 91 -11.46 17.22 -8.14
C SER A 91 -10.23 16.55 -7.53
N PHE A 92 -9.44 15.85 -8.34
CA PHE A 92 -8.19 15.22 -7.89
C PHE A 92 -7.24 16.23 -7.24
N TRP A 93 -7.17 17.45 -7.79
CA TRP A 93 -6.32 18.52 -7.27
C TRP A 93 -6.75 18.97 -5.88
N ALA A 94 -8.05 19.09 -5.63
CA ALA A 94 -8.57 19.39 -4.30
C ALA A 94 -8.23 18.28 -3.31
N MET A 95 -8.44 17.01 -3.69
CA MET A 95 -8.12 15.86 -2.82
C MET A 95 -6.63 15.82 -2.46
N ILE A 96 -5.74 16.03 -3.45
CA ILE A 96 -4.28 16.07 -3.24
C ILE A 96 -3.91 17.24 -2.33
N PHE A 97 -4.44 18.44 -2.61
CA PHE A 97 -4.16 19.64 -1.82
C PHE A 97 -4.56 19.48 -0.36
N TYR A 98 -5.80 19.06 -0.10
CA TYR A 98 -6.26 18.87 1.28
C TYR A 98 -5.52 17.74 1.99
N THR A 99 -5.20 16.65 1.31
CA THR A 99 -4.39 15.57 1.88
C THR A 99 -3.00 16.09 2.29
N ALA A 100 -2.33 16.84 1.41
CA ALA A 100 -1.03 17.43 1.71
C ALA A 100 -1.12 18.46 2.85
N LEU A 101 -2.15 19.32 2.84
CA LEU A 101 -2.37 20.34 3.87
C LEU A 101 -2.57 19.72 5.26
N PHE A 102 -3.52 18.79 5.38
CA PHE A 102 -3.81 18.16 6.67
C PHE A 102 -2.65 17.29 7.16
N THR A 103 -1.97 16.58 6.27
CA THR A 103 -0.77 15.81 6.62
C THR A 103 0.31 16.72 7.16
N THR A 104 0.54 17.88 6.51
CA THR A 104 1.52 18.87 6.96
C THR A 104 1.17 19.43 8.33
N VAL A 105 -0.08 19.86 8.53
CA VAL A 105 -0.54 20.42 9.81
C VAL A 105 -0.42 19.42 10.95
N ILE A 106 -0.87 18.18 10.72
CA ILE A 106 -0.81 17.12 11.74
C ILE A 106 0.65 16.73 12.05
N SER A 107 1.51 16.65 11.01
CA SER A 107 2.91 16.29 11.17
C SER A 107 3.76 17.41 11.77
N ALA A 108 3.32 18.67 11.69
CA ALA A 108 4.03 19.80 12.27
C ALA A 108 4.15 19.69 13.80
N VAL A 109 3.11 19.20 14.48
CA VAL A 109 3.11 19.08 15.95
C VAL A 109 4.25 18.19 16.46
N PRO A 110 4.40 16.93 16.04
CA PRO A 110 5.54 16.10 16.45
C PRO A 110 6.88 16.59 15.87
N ALA A 111 6.88 17.22 14.70
CA ALA A 111 8.10 17.75 14.08
C ALA A 111 8.72 18.88 14.90
N LEU A 112 7.92 19.76 15.52
CA LEU A 112 8.42 20.86 16.37
C LEU A 112 9.22 20.35 17.57
N GLY A 113 8.86 19.18 18.12
CA GLY A 113 9.56 18.58 19.26
C GLY A 113 10.86 17.86 18.91
N ALA A 114 11.05 17.49 17.64
CA ALA A 114 12.20 16.71 17.15
C ALA A 114 12.88 17.40 15.94
N TRP A 115 12.76 18.72 15.84
CA TRP A 115 13.24 19.47 14.69
C TRP A 115 14.75 19.43 14.55
N VAL A 116 15.22 18.91 13.43
CA VAL A 116 16.62 19.00 13.00
C VAL A 116 16.65 19.76 11.69
N VAL A 117 17.48 20.79 11.60
CA VAL A 117 17.61 21.59 10.36
C VAL A 117 18.19 20.71 9.24
N PRO A 118 17.43 20.47 8.17
CA PRO A 118 17.92 19.64 7.07
C PRO A 118 19.03 20.38 6.26
N THR A 119 20.01 19.63 5.76
CA THR A 119 20.99 20.14 4.82
C THR A 119 20.35 20.41 3.45
N THR A 120 21.01 21.22 2.61
CA THR A 120 20.53 21.53 1.23
C THR A 120 20.27 20.27 0.40
N ALA A 121 21.15 19.26 0.52
CA ALA A 121 20.99 17.99 -0.16
C ALA A 121 19.72 17.22 0.34
N GLN A 122 19.49 17.20 1.65
CA GLN A 122 18.31 16.61 2.24
C GLN A 122 17.03 17.33 1.83
N LEU A 123 17.05 18.67 1.74
CA LEU A 123 15.91 19.45 1.21
C LEU A 123 15.58 19.06 -0.23
N GLY A 124 16.59 18.88 -1.08
CA GLY A 124 16.42 18.40 -2.45
C GLY A 124 15.76 17.01 -2.49
N LEU A 125 16.26 16.08 -1.67
CA LEU A 125 15.66 14.73 -1.57
C LEU A 125 14.21 14.77 -1.04
N LEU A 126 13.93 15.58 -0.03
CA LEU A 126 12.58 15.75 0.51
C LEU A 126 11.62 16.34 -0.53
N ALA A 127 12.09 17.30 -1.35
CA ALA A 127 11.29 17.86 -2.43
C ALA A 127 10.96 16.80 -3.51
N ILE A 128 11.93 15.97 -3.90
CA ILE A 128 11.73 14.86 -4.86
C ILE A 128 10.74 13.83 -4.29
N LEU A 129 10.92 13.44 -3.01
CA LEU A 129 10.01 12.49 -2.36
C LEU A 129 8.59 13.05 -2.24
N GLY A 130 8.44 14.32 -1.88
CA GLY A 130 7.13 14.99 -1.79
C GLY A 130 6.44 15.10 -3.15
N ALA A 131 7.17 15.47 -4.19
CA ALA A 131 6.66 15.50 -5.56
C ALA A 131 6.24 14.09 -6.03
N GLY A 132 7.09 13.09 -5.81
CA GLY A 132 6.80 11.69 -6.13
C GLY A 132 5.56 11.15 -5.41
N ALA A 133 5.41 11.47 -4.11
CA ALA A 133 4.24 11.08 -3.33
C ALA A 133 2.93 11.68 -3.89
N ASN A 134 2.96 12.94 -4.33
CA ASN A 134 1.79 13.59 -4.95
C ASN A 134 1.45 12.97 -6.32
N VAL A 135 2.46 12.63 -7.13
CA VAL A 135 2.26 11.93 -8.42
C VAL A 135 1.65 10.54 -8.16
N LEU A 136 2.17 9.80 -7.17
CA LEU A 136 1.64 8.50 -6.79
C LEU A 136 0.18 8.61 -6.33
N LEU A 137 -0.13 9.59 -5.48
CA LEU A 137 -1.51 9.83 -5.03
C LEU A 137 -2.42 10.18 -6.20
N TYR A 138 -1.97 11.02 -7.14
CA TYR A 138 -2.73 11.33 -8.36
C TYR A 138 -3.04 10.07 -9.17
N CYS A 139 -2.04 9.22 -9.41
CA CYS A 139 -2.21 7.95 -10.13
C CYS A 139 -3.19 7.01 -9.41
N LEU A 140 -3.10 6.94 -8.07
CA LEU A 140 -4.01 6.15 -7.24
C LEU A 140 -5.46 6.65 -7.35
N LEU A 141 -5.68 7.95 -7.19
CA LEU A 141 -7.00 8.56 -7.33
C LEU A 141 -7.56 8.36 -8.74
N LYS A 142 -6.71 8.51 -9.76
CA LYS A 142 -7.11 8.23 -11.14
C LYS A 142 -7.51 6.76 -11.33
N SER A 143 -6.79 5.82 -10.73
CA SER A 143 -7.14 4.41 -10.77
C SER A 143 -8.49 4.14 -10.09
N PHE A 144 -8.73 4.73 -8.92
CA PHE A 144 -10.04 4.65 -8.25
C PHE A 144 -11.19 5.25 -9.05
N SER A 145 -10.91 6.21 -9.96
CA SER A 145 -11.96 6.75 -10.85
C SER A 145 -12.35 5.80 -11.99
N LEU A 146 -11.49 4.84 -12.32
CA LEU A 146 -11.67 3.95 -13.47
C LEU A 146 -12.19 2.56 -13.08
N VAL A 147 -11.78 2.06 -11.92
CA VAL A 147 -12.13 0.70 -11.46
C VAL A 147 -12.48 0.69 -9.97
N ASP A 148 -13.11 -0.38 -9.52
CA ASP A 148 -13.46 -0.60 -8.13
C ASP A 148 -12.23 -0.64 -7.21
N ALA A 149 -12.40 -0.20 -5.96
CA ALA A 149 -11.32 -0.24 -4.97
C ALA A 149 -10.86 -1.68 -4.67
N SER A 150 -11.80 -2.62 -4.65
CA SER A 150 -11.52 -4.04 -4.44
C SER A 150 -10.73 -4.68 -5.60
N ALA A 151 -10.90 -4.21 -6.83
CA ALA A 151 -10.13 -4.69 -7.99
C ALA A 151 -8.66 -4.24 -7.92
N LEU A 152 -8.38 -3.08 -7.33
CA LEU A 152 -7.02 -2.54 -7.18
C LEU A 152 -6.24 -3.17 -6.01
N ALA A 153 -6.93 -3.80 -5.05
CA ALA A 153 -6.32 -4.32 -3.84
C ALA A 153 -5.11 -5.25 -4.10
N PRO A 154 -5.16 -6.28 -4.99
CA PRO A 154 -4.03 -7.18 -5.21
C PRO A 154 -2.83 -6.51 -5.88
N PHE A 155 -3.01 -5.37 -6.57
CA PHE A 155 -1.90 -4.65 -7.20
C PHE A 155 -0.91 -4.08 -6.19
N ARG A 156 -1.31 -3.84 -4.94
CA ARG A 156 -0.39 -3.39 -3.88
C ARG A 156 0.74 -4.38 -3.61
N TYR A 157 0.52 -5.67 -3.85
CA TYR A 157 1.58 -6.66 -3.67
C TYR A 157 2.70 -6.53 -4.69
N THR A 158 2.45 -5.91 -5.86
CA THR A 158 3.49 -5.65 -6.85
C THR A 158 4.55 -4.65 -6.36
N GLU A 159 4.23 -3.81 -5.34
CA GLU A 159 5.19 -2.93 -4.68
C GLU A 159 6.42 -3.71 -4.19
N LEU A 160 6.22 -4.92 -3.67
CA LEU A 160 7.30 -5.79 -3.23
C LEU A 160 8.25 -6.18 -4.37
N MET A 161 7.69 -6.38 -5.57
CA MET A 161 8.47 -6.69 -6.78
C MET A 161 9.31 -5.50 -7.23
N TRP A 162 8.69 -4.32 -7.26
CA TRP A 162 9.37 -3.09 -7.61
C TRP A 162 10.46 -2.74 -6.60
N SER A 163 10.20 -2.93 -5.30
CA SER A 163 11.19 -2.76 -4.25
C SER A 163 12.40 -3.67 -4.44
N ALA A 164 12.17 -4.96 -4.75
CA ALA A 164 13.24 -5.91 -5.02
C ALA A 164 14.03 -5.56 -6.30
N ALA A 165 13.34 -5.12 -7.37
CA ALA A 165 13.98 -4.69 -8.61
C ALA A 165 14.86 -3.44 -8.40
N VAL A 166 14.36 -2.44 -7.68
CA VAL A 166 15.14 -1.23 -7.34
C VAL A 166 16.33 -1.59 -6.44
N GLY A 167 16.14 -2.46 -5.44
CA GLY A 167 17.21 -2.97 -4.58
C GLY A 167 18.35 -3.59 -5.39
N PHE A 168 17.99 -4.42 -6.38
CA PHE A 168 18.98 -5.04 -7.27
C PHE A 168 19.66 -4.02 -8.20
N LEU A 169 18.90 -3.16 -8.89
CA LEU A 169 19.43 -2.27 -9.93
C LEU A 169 20.21 -1.08 -9.35
N VAL A 170 19.78 -0.55 -8.20
CA VAL A 170 20.38 0.67 -7.61
C VAL A 170 21.41 0.33 -6.54
N PHE A 171 21.14 -0.68 -5.71
CA PHE A 171 21.99 -1.04 -4.58
C PHE A 171 22.80 -2.31 -4.81
N GLY A 172 22.59 -3.03 -5.92
CA GLY A 172 23.30 -4.28 -6.21
C GLY A 172 22.90 -5.44 -5.27
N GLU A 173 21.76 -5.33 -4.58
CA GLU A 173 21.28 -6.36 -3.67
C GLU A 173 20.73 -7.56 -4.48
N ILE A 174 21.30 -8.74 -4.26
CA ILE A 174 20.82 -9.95 -4.93
C ILE A 174 19.54 -10.42 -4.24
N PRO A 175 18.39 -10.47 -4.97
CA PRO A 175 17.12 -10.93 -4.39
C PRO A 175 17.24 -12.35 -3.84
N ALA A 176 16.77 -12.57 -2.62
CA ALA A 176 16.74 -13.89 -2.02
C ALA A 176 15.83 -14.85 -2.82
N VAL A 177 16.10 -16.15 -2.76
CA VAL A 177 15.25 -17.17 -3.42
C VAL A 177 13.78 -17.05 -2.99
N SER A 178 13.54 -16.70 -1.71
CA SER A 178 12.18 -16.45 -1.22
C SER A 178 11.48 -15.30 -1.96
N THR A 179 12.23 -14.26 -2.34
CA THR A 179 11.70 -13.14 -3.13
C THR A 179 11.27 -13.60 -4.53
N LEU A 180 12.06 -14.47 -5.17
CA LEU A 180 11.72 -15.04 -6.48
C LEU A 180 10.49 -15.96 -6.40
N ILE A 181 10.38 -16.79 -5.36
CA ILE A 181 9.22 -17.67 -5.13
C ILE A 181 7.97 -16.82 -4.88
N GLY A 182 8.07 -15.80 -4.01
CA GLY A 182 6.95 -14.88 -3.76
C GLY A 182 6.51 -14.13 -5.02
N ALA A 183 7.47 -13.68 -5.84
CA ALA A 183 7.21 -13.07 -7.14
C ALA A 183 6.42 -14.01 -8.07
N ALA A 184 6.80 -15.28 -8.12
CA ALA A 184 6.13 -16.29 -8.93
C ALA A 184 4.68 -16.57 -8.48
N VAL A 185 4.31 -16.18 -7.25
CA VAL A 185 2.92 -16.24 -6.75
C VAL A 185 2.20 -14.91 -6.97
N ILE A 186 2.84 -13.78 -6.64
CA ILE A 186 2.23 -12.45 -6.70
C ILE A 186 1.88 -12.05 -8.14
N ILE A 187 2.82 -12.25 -9.09
CA ILE A 187 2.62 -11.83 -10.48
C ILE A 187 1.43 -12.55 -11.12
N PRO A 188 1.35 -13.90 -11.12
CA PRO A 188 0.19 -14.58 -11.70
C PRO A 188 -1.13 -14.26 -11.00
N SER A 189 -1.12 -14.09 -9.66
CA SER A 189 -2.34 -13.75 -8.91
C SER A 189 -2.89 -12.39 -9.32
N THR A 190 -2.01 -11.40 -9.52
CA THR A 190 -2.39 -10.06 -9.98
C THR A 190 -2.87 -10.09 -11.42
N LEU A 191 -2.15 -10.78 -12.32
CA LEU A 191 -2.55 -10.94 -13.72
C LEU A 191 -3.87 -11.66 -13.87
N TYR A 192 -4.15 -12.65 -13.02
CA TYR A 192 -5.44 -13.36 -13.02
C TYR A 192 -6.61 -12.41 -12.71
N VAL A 193 -6.44 -11.50 -11.76
CA VAL A 193 -7.47 -10.49 -11.46
C VAL A 193 -7.66 -9.53 -12.63
N VAL A 194 -6.56 -9.06 -13.26
CA VAL A 194 -6.63 -8.20 -14.46
C VAL A 194 -7.39 -8.89 -15.59
N TRP A 195 -7.03 -10.13 -15.87
CA TRP A 195 -7.68 -10.89 -16.94
C TRP A 195 -9.18 -11.06 -16.69
N ALA A 196 -9.57 -11.40 -15.47
CA ALA A 196 -10.97 -11.57 -15.12
C ALA A 196 -11.78 -10.26 -15.13
N GLU A 197 -11.16 -9.13 -14.74
CA GLU A 197 -11.83 -7.82 -14.83
C GLU A 197 -12.02 -7.39 -16.30
N ASN A 198 -11.04 -7.66 -17.17
CA ASN A 198 -11.17 -7.35 -18.60
C ASN A 198 -12.31 -8.12 -19.26
N GLN A 199 -12.51 -9.40 -18.92
CA GLN A 199 -13.62 -10.18 -19.46
C GLN A 199 -15.00 -9.62 -19.07
N LYS A 200 -15.14 -9.09 -17.84
CA LYS A 200 -16.39 -8.48 -17.40
C LYS A 200 -16.70 -7.13 -18.06
N SER A 201 -15.68 -6.43 -18.56
CA SER A 201 -15.87 -5.16 -19.28
C SER A 201 -16.29 -5.34 -20.73
N GLU A 202 -16.17 -6.54 -21.26
CA GLU A 202 -16.55 -6.89 -22.64
C GLU A 202 -17.97 -7.51 -22.72
N GLU A 203 -18.57 -7.89 -21.59
CA GLU A 203 -19.97 -8.34 -21.45
C GLU A 203 -20.93 -7.18 -21.14
#